data_db36c90baca96e42806c26b54a256b20
#
_entry.id   db36c90baca96e42806c26b54a256b20
#
_cell.length_a   1.000
_cell.length_b   1.000
_cell.length_c   1.000
_cell.angle_alpha   90.00
_cell.angle_beta   90.00
_cell.angle_gamma   90.00
#
_symmetry.space_group_name_H-M   'P 1'
#
loop_
_entity.id
_entity.type
_entity.pdbx_description
1 polymer ?
#
loop_
_entity_poly.entity_id
_entity_poly.type
_entity_poly.pdbx_seq_one_letter_code
_entity_poly.pdbx_strand_id
1 'polypeptide(L)'
;LTQFAKDELGKEFRVSLVYGDAQDGSILPGLEVLKSADLVLVSIRRRTLLPDQLQQIRDFIGSGKPVIGIRTASHAFCLRDQPAPEGRVDWTEFDRDVIGGSYTNHHGEGPETTITVATGAAEHPILVSVDAADLQGKGSLYKVSPLQPTATPLLIGSIPDTAAEPVAWLNQRND
;
A
#
# COMPACT_ATOMS: atom_id res chain seq x y z
N LEU A 1 10.12 -2.30 -8.48
CA LEU A 1 9.69 -0.98 -7.98
C LEU A 1 10.84 0.02 -7.96
N THR A 2 12.02 -0.33 -7.42
CA THR A 2 13.20 0.56 -7.37
C THR A 2 13.61 1.08 -8.75
N GLN A 3 13.67 0.20 -9.75
CA GLN A 3 14.00 0.61 -11.12
C GLN A 3 12.95 1.57 -11.69
N PHE A 4 11.67 1.24 -11.51
CA PHE A 4 10.56 2.12 -11.91
C PHE A 4 10.64 3.50 -11.22
N ALA A 5 10.95 3.52 -9.93
CA ALA A 5 11.08 4.77 -9.20
C ALA A 5 12.20 5.67 -9.75
N LYS A 6 13.33 5.07 -10.19
CA LYS A 6 14.44 5.81 -10.79
C LYS A 6 14.15 6.25 -12.22
N ASP A 7 13.64 5.33 -13.04
CA ASP A 7 13.55 5.53 -14.49
C ASP A 7 12.29 6.29 -14.90
N GLU A 8 11.18 6.12 -14.16
CA GLU A 8 9.92 6.75 -14.50
C GLU A 8 9.57 7.89 -13.54
N LEU A 9 9.49 7.63 -12.24
CA LEU A 9 9.13 8.70 -11.30
C LEU A 9 10.22 9.78 -11.21
N GLY A 10 11.48 9.40 -11.33
CA GLY A 10 12.61 10.35 -11.32
C GLY A 10 12.64 11.35 -12.48
N LYS A 11 11.81 11.16 -13.52
CA LYS A 11 11.66 12.13 -14.62
C LYS A 11 10.91 13.39 -14.21
N GLU A 12 9.97 13.26 -13.28
CA GLU A 12 9.06 14.33 -12.88
C GLU A 12 9.19 14.70 -11.39
N PHE A 13 9.70 13.79 -10.57
CA PHE A 13 9.77 13.94 -9.12
C PHE A 13 11.20 13.78 -8.60
N ARG A 14 11.51 14.49 -7.52
CA ARG A 14 12.71 14.20 -6.73
C ARG A 14 12.44 12.99 -5.85
N VAL A 15 12.96 11.84 -6.23
CA VAL A 15 12.72 10.57 -5.55
C VAL A 15 13.83 10.28 -4.55
N SER A 16 13.47 10.01 -3.30
CA SER A 16 14.34 9.46 -2.27
C SER A 16 13.94 8.02 -1.97
N LEU A 17 14.90 7.11 -1.89
CA LEU A 17 14.67 5.70 -1.64
C LEU A 17 15.18 5.35 -0.24
N VAL A 18 14.29 4.85 0.61
CA VAL A 18 14.63 4.35 1.95
C VAL A 18 14.45 2.83 1.95
N TYR A 19 15.49 2.12 2.34
CA TYR A 19 15.49 0.66 2.44
C TYR A 19 15.64 0.22 3.90
N GLY A 20 15.13 -0.96 4.21
CA GLY A 20 15.51 -1.63 5.45
C GLY A 20 17.00 -1.90 5.50
N ASP A 21 17.58 -1.78 6.68
CA ASP A 21 18.98 -2.12 6.91
C ASP A 21 19.27 -3.58 6.49
N ALA A 22 20.47 -3.84 6.03
CA ALA A 22 20.85 -5.16 5.52
C ALA A 22 20.88 -6.25 6.60
N GLN A 23 21.13 -5.89 7.86
CA GLN A 23 21.18 -6.81 8.99
C GLN A 23 19.83 -6.89 9.70
N ASP A 24 19.12 -5.77 9.79
CA ASP A 24 17.79 -5.69 10.38
C ASP A 24 16.87 -4.85 9.49
N GLY A 25 16.14 -5.50 8.63
CA GLY A 25 15.20 -4.85 7.71
C GLY A 25 14.05 -4.08 8.40
N SER A 26 13.97 -4.10 9.73
CA SER A 26 13.05 -3.30 10.53
C SER A 26 13.65 -1.97 10.99
N ILE A 27 14.89 -1.70 10.65
CA ILE A 27 15.54 -0.39 10.80
C ILE A 27 15.54 0.29 9.43
N LEU A 28 15.12 1.54 9.36
CA LEU A 28 14.99 2.32 8.13
C LEU A 28 15.95 3.51 8.14
N PRO A 29 17.24 3.33 7.77
CA PRO A 29 18.19 4.44 7.70
C PRO A 29 17.75 5.47 6.65
N GLY A 30 17.86 6.76 6.98
CA GLY A 30 17.47 7.83 6.07
C GLY A 30 15.97 8.17 6.08
N LEU A 31 15.18 7.62 7.01
CA LEU A 31 13.75 7.88 7.10
C LEU A 31 13.43 9.36 7.41
N GLU A 32 14.37 10.12 7.94
CA GLU A 32 14.24 11.56 8.16
C GLU A 32 13.92 12.37 6.90
N VAL A 33 14.09 11.80 5.71
CA VAL A 33 13.67 12.41 4.44
C VAL A 33 12.16 12.71 4.42
N LEU A 34 11.35 12.02 5.21
CA LEU A 34 9.91 12.27 5.35
C LEU A 34 9.60 13.71 5.77
N LYS A 35 10.50 14.37 6.51
CA LYS A 35 10.31 15.78 6.92
C LYS A 35 10.15 16.73 5.74
N SER A 36 10.80 16.44 4.62
CA SER A 36 10.77 17.24 3.40
C SER A 36 10.01 16.59 2.23
N ALA A 37 9.44 15.42 2.42
CA ALA A 37 8.66 14.74 1.40
C ALA A 37 7.23 15.32 1.31
N ASP A 38 6.68 15.35 0.10
CA ASP A 38 5.30 15.75 -0.18
C ASP A 38 4.37 14.54 -0.29
N LEU A 39 4.92 13.36 -0.61
CA LEU A 39 4.21 12.10 -0.76
C LEU A 39 5.11 10.96 -0.31
N VAL A 40 4.53 9.93 0.28
CA VAL A 40 5.22 8.66 0.56
C VAL A 40 4.59 7.50 -0.20
N LEU A 41 5.44 6.67 -0.81
CA LEU A 41 5.04 5.39 -1.36
C LEU A 41 5.57 4.28 -0.44
N VAL A 42 4.66 3.48 0.09
CA VAL A 42 4.94 2.38 1.03
C VAL A 42 4.90 1.05 0.28
N SER A 43 6.03 0.35 0.29
CA SER A 43 6.17 -1.03 -0.19
C SER A 43 6.94 -1.85 0.84
N ILE A 44 6.32 -2.07 1.98
CA ILE A 44 6.88 -2.76 3.14
C ILE A 44 6.04 -4.00 3.42
N ARG A 45 6.69 -5.06 3.90
CA ARG A 45 6.01 -6.30 4.30
C ARG A 45 6.43 -6.70 5.69
N ARG A 46 5.48 -6.65 6.64
CA ARG A 46 5.58 -7.20 8.00
C ARG A 46 6.86 -6.77 8.72
N ARG A 47 6.96 -5.49 9.03
CA ARG A 47 8.03 -4.91 9.83
C ARG A 47 7.47 -4.29 11.09
N THR A 48 8.14 -4.54 12.20
CA THR A 48 7.97 -3.82 13.45
C THR A 48 9.14 -2.87 13.61
N LEU A 49 8.88 -1.58 13.69
CA LEU A 49 9.92 -0.56 13.60
C LEU A 49 10.40 -0.13 15.00
N LEU A 50 11.48 0.63 15.04
CA LEU A 50 11.83 1.40 16.22
C LEU A 50 10.72 2.43 16.52
N PRO A 51 10.41 2.74 17.80
CA PRO A 51 9.37 3.68 18.17
C PRO A 51 9.48 5.03 17.45
N ASP A 52 10.67 5.60 17.40
CA ASP A 52 10.92 6.90 16.75
C ASP A 52 10.70 6.86 15.23
N GLN A 53 11.00 5.74 14.59
CA GLN A 53 10.78 5.58 13.16
C GLN A 53 9.30 5.43 12.82
N LEU A 54 8.56 4.64 13.59
CA LEU A 54 7.13 4.54 13.39
C LEU A 54 6.44 5.88 13.69
N GLN A 55 6.92 6.63 14.69
CA GLN A 55 6.39 7.97 14.99
C GLN A 55 6.61 8.94 13.82
N GLN A 56 7.78 8.96 13.19
CA GLN A 56 8.03 9.79 12.00
C GLN A 56 7.04 9.47 10.86
N ILE A 57 6.70 8.20 10.65
CA ILE A 57 5.70 7.80 9.66
C ILE A 57 4.30 8.29 10.08
N ARG A 58 3.95 8.16 11.35
CA ARG A 58 2.66 8.63 11.89
C ARG A 58 2.53 10.15 11.75
N ASP A 59 3.59 10.90 12.06
CA ASP A 59 3.61 12.36 11.95
C ASP A 59 3.46 12.82 10.51
N PHE A 60 4.14 12.13 9.57
CA PHE A 60 3.97 12.39 8.14
C PHE A 60 2.53 12.19 7.69
N ILE A 61 1.92 11.08 8.08
CA ILE A 61 0.55 10.72 7.74
C ILE A 61 -0.44 11.68 8.39
N GLY A 62 -0.25 12.00 9.68
CA GLY A 62 -1.08 12.93 10.43
C GLY A 62 -0.95 14.39 9.97
N SER A 63 0.06 14.73 9.17
CA SER A 63 0.15 16.03 8.52
C SER A 63 -0.75 16.18 7.29
N GLY A 64 -1.61 15.20 6.97
CA GLY A 64 -2.52 15.23 5.84
C GLY A 64 -1.87 14.92 4.49
N LYS A 65 -0.58 14.59 4.45
CA LYS A 65 0.14 14.32 3.20
C LYS A 65 -0.28 12.98 2.58
N PRO A 66 -0.25 12.87 1.24
CA PRO A 66 -0.69 11.67 0.54
C PRO A 66 0.23 10.46 0.80
N VAL A 67 -0.42 9.28 0.84
CA VAL A 67 0.24 7.98 0.97
C VAL A 67 -0.20 7.07 -0.17
N ILE A 68 0.74 6.44 -0.84
CA ILE A 68 0.47 5.37 -1.81
C ILE A 68 0.94 4.05 -1.20
N GLY A 69 0.03 3.11 -1.02
CA GLY A 69 0.34 1.75 -0.59
C GLY A 69 0.41 0.79 -1.77
N ILE A 70 1.45 -0.02 -1.86
CA ILE A 70 1.56 -1.06 -2.89
C ILE A 70 1.55 -2.43 -2.23
N ARG A 71 0.57 -3.25 -2.63
CA ARG A 71 0.44 -4.67 -2.29
C ARG A 71 0.66 -4.96 -0.80
N THR A 72 1.89 -5.28 -0.40
CA THR A 72 2.24 -5.65 0.97
C THR A 72 2.11 -4.51 1.98
N ALA A 73 1.87 -3.28 1.52
CA ALA A 73 1.55 -2.15 2.39
C ALA A 73 0.31 -2.42 3.26
N SER A 74 -0.64 -3.23 2.78
CA SER A 74 -1.81 -3.64 3.57
C SER A 74 -1.48 -4.45 4.85
N HIS A 75 -0.24 -4.80 5.07
CA HIS A 75 0.25 -5.42 6.31
C HIS A 75 1.71 -4.99 6.57
N ALA A 76 2.00 -3.72 6.34
CA ALA A 76 3.36 -3.18 6.39
C ALA A 76 3.98 -3.26 7.79
N PHE A 77 3.26 -2.75 8.79
CA PHE A 77 3.80 -2.44 10.11
C PHE A 77 3.32 -3.36 11.23
N CYS A 78 3.07 -4.62 10.92
CA CYS A 78 2.72 -5.63 11.92
C CYS A 78 3.27 -7.00 11.53
N LEU A 79 3.55 -7.85 12.49
CA LEU A 79 3.84 -9.25 12.26
C LEU A 79 2.55 -10.06 12.13
N ARG A 80 2.60 -11.23 11.50
CA ARG A 80 1.46 -12.16 11.45
C ARG A 80 1.38 -12.89 12.80
N ASP A 81 0.24 -12.75 13.45
CA ASP A 81 -0.13 -13.53 14.65
C ASP A 81 0.91 -13.45 15.80
N GLN A 82 1.69 -12.39 15.83
CA GLN A 82 2.72 -12.16 16.84
C GLN A 82 2.79 -10.69 17.22
N PRO A 83 2.98 -10.35 18.50
CA PRO A 83 3.22 -8.98 18.92
C PRO A 83 4.59 -8.49 18.43
N ALA A 84 4.79 -7.19 18.49
CA ALA A 84 6.09 -6.59 18.24
C ALA A 84 7.12 -7.11 19.29
N PRO A 85 8.34 -7.44 18.88
CA PRO A 85 9.43 -7.80 19.82
C PRO A 85 9.75 -6.65 20.77
N GLU A 86 10.44 -6.95 21.86
CA GLU A 86 10.91 -5.94 22.81
C GLU A 86 11.73 -4.84 22.10
N GLY A 87 11.46 -3.59 22.46
CA GLY A 87 12.08 -2.41 21.83
C GLY A 87 11.56 -2.07 20.44
N ARG A 88 10.55 -2.77 19.95
CA ARG A 88 9.86 -2.50 18.67
C ARG A 88 8.41 -2.15 18.90
N VAL A 89 7.84 -1.51 17.92
CA VAL A 89 6.41 -1.16 17.88
C VAL A 89 5.79 -1.58 16.55
N ASP A 90 4.48 -1.83 16.58
CA ASP A 90 3.68 -2.13 15.41
C ASP A 90 2.57 -1.07 15.20
N TRP A 91 1.90 -1.19 14.08
CA TRP A 91 0.67 -0.46 13.75
C TRP A 91 -0.27 -1.40 13.03
N THR A 92 -0.98 -2.19 13.80
CA THR A 92 -1.88 -3.24 13.31
C THR A 92 -3.05 -2.69 12.51
N GLU A 93 -3.48 -1.46 12.79
CA GLU A 93 -4.61 -0.78 12.15
C GLU A 93 -4.20 0.03 10.90
N PHE A 94 -2.92 0.02 10.51
CA PHE A 94 -2.43 0.83 9.39
C PHE A 94 -3.18 0.57 8.07
N ASP A 95 -3.48 -0.68 7.77
CA ASP A 95 -4.21 -1.05 6.56
C ASP A 95 -5.66 -0.53 6.59
N ARG A 96 -6.35 -0.66 7.72
CA ARG A 96 -7.71 -0.17 7.89
C ARG A 96 -7.76 1.36 7.89
N ASP A 97 -6.95 2.00 8.71
CA ASP A 97 -7.08 3.43 9.01
C ASP A 97 -6.42 4.32 7.95
N VAL A 98 -5.32 3.87 7.36
CA VAL A 98 -4.57 4.65 6.36
C VAL A 98 -4.87 4.18 4.95
N ILE A 99 -4.81 2.88 4.69
CA ILE A 99 -5.01 2.32 3.36
C ILE A 99 -6.51 2.18 3.02
N GLY A 100 -7.36 1.95 4.01
CA GLY A 100 -8.81 1.86 3.83
C GLY A 100 -9.31 0.47 3.43
N GLY A 101 -8.49 -0.55 3.58
CA GLY A 101 -8.87 -1.94 3.33
C GLY A 101 -7.97 -2.90 4.08
N SER A 102 -8.56 -3.87 4.77
CA SER A 102 -7.83 -4.79 5.63
C SER A 102 -7.52 -6.11 4.92
N TYR A 103 -6.23 -6.39 4.76
CA TYR A 103 -5.79 -7.67 4.24
C TYR A 103 -6.07 -8.80 5.23
N THR A 104 -6.90 -9.73 4.83
CA THR A 104 -7.23 -10.92 5.64
C THR A 104 -6.50 -12.17 5.16
N ASN A 105 -6.36 -12.34 3.85
CA ASN A 105 -5.70 -13.47 3.21
C ASN A 105 -5.53 -13.17 1.71
N HIS A 106 -5.21 -14.19 0.92
CA HIS A 106 -5.20 -14.15 -0.53
C HIS A 106 -5.78 -15.44 -1.10
N HIS A 107 -6.26 -15.37 -2.34
CA HIS A 107 -6.60 -16.55 -3.12
C HIS A 107 -5.33 -17.30 -3.51
N GLY A 108 -5.47 -18.58 -3.85
CA GLY A 108 -4.34 -19.41 -4.28
C GLY A 108 -3.60 -18.84 -5.49
N GLU A 109 -2.35 -19.21 -5.63
CA GLU A 109 -1.56 -18.88 -6.83
C GLU A 109 -2.06 -19.70 -8.02
N GLY A 110 -1.95 -19.14 -9.23
CA GLY A 110 -2.21 -19.82 -10.48
C GLY A 110 -3.14 -19.06 -11.42
N PRO A 111 -4.41 -18.80 -11.09
CA PRO A 111 -5.27 -18.05 -12.00
C PRO A 111 -4.78 -16.63 -12.21
N GLU A 112 -4.74 -16.20 -13.47
CA GLU A 112 -4.51 -14.81 -13.81
C GLU A 112 -5.72 -13.96 -13.38
N THR A 113 -5.45 -12.82 -12.75
CA THR A 113 -6.51 -11.91 -12.32
C THR A 113 -6.92 -11.03 -13.48
N THR A 114 -8.18 -11.13 -13.90
CA THR A 114 -8.81 -10.17 -14.82
C THR A 114 -9.11 -8.88 -14.05
N ILE A 115 -8.75 -7.73 -14.64
CA ILE A 115 -8.95 -6.42 -14.03
C ILE A 115 -10.00 -5.64 -14.81
N THR A 116 -10.93 -5.05 -14.08
CA THR A 116 -11.99 -4.20 -14.64
C THR A 116 -12.11 -2.90 -13.86
N VAL A 117 -12.64 -1.86 -14.49
CA VAL A 117 -12.95 -0.61 -13.81
C VAL A 117 -14.15 -0.81 -12.88
N ALA A 118 -14.06 -0.30 -11.67
CA ALA A 118 -15.15 -0.36 -10.71
C ALA A 118 -16.35 0.46 -11.18
N THR A 119 -17.55 0.05 -10.80
CA THR A 119 -18.79 0.77 -11.14
C THR A 119 -18.71 2.22 -10.66
N GLY A 120 -18.92 3.15 -11.58
CA GLY A 120 -18.86 4.60 -11.31
C GLY A 120 -17.47 5.24 -11.30
N ALA A 121 -16.39 4.46 -11.51
CA ALA A 121 -15.03 4.97 -11.49
C ALA A 121 -14.44 5.32 -12.87
N ALA A 122 -15.18 5.10 -13.96
CA ALA A 122 -14.63 5.25 -15.32
C ALA A 122 -14.07 6.66 -15.62
N GLU A 123 -14.70 7.69 -15.08
CA GLU A 123 -14.30 9.09 -15.29
C GLU A 123 -13.35 9.60 -14.17
N HIS A 124 -12.85 8.71 -13.31
CA HIS A 124 -12.03 9.14 -12.20
C HIS A 124 -10.64 9.61 -12.69
N PRO A 125 -10.14 10.79 -12.25
CA PRO A 125 -8.91 11.39 -12.76
C PRO A 125 -7.67 10.46 -12.68
N ILE A 126 -7.60 9.59 -11.68
CA ILE A 126 -6.49 8.61 -11.54
C ILE A 126 -6.49 7.57 -12.67
N LEU A 127 -7.65 7.33 -13.29
CA LEU A 127 -7.78 6.35 -14.38
C LEU A 127 -7.62 6.99 -15.78
N VAL A 128 -7.35 8.28 -15.86
CA VAL A 128 -7.04 8.92 -17.15
C VAL A 128 -5.83 8.24 -17.77
N SER A 129 -5.96 7.77 -19.00
CA SER A 129 -4.94 7.02 -19.73
C SER A 129 -4.61 5.64 -19.17
N VAL A 130 -5.43 5.09 -18.28
CA VAL A 130 -5.31 3.71 -17.82
C VAL A 130 -6.36 2.86 -18.55
N ASP A 131 -5.91 1.94 -19.39
CA ASP A 131 -6.79 0.90 -19.94
C ASP A 131 -6.73 -0.34 -19.05
N ALA A 132 -7.85 -0.64 -18.39
CA ALA A 132 -7.93 -1.81 -17.52
C ALA A 132 -7.72 -3.13 -18.27
N ALA A 133 -8.04 -3.18 -19.58
CA ALA A 133 -7.84 -4.36 -20.42
C ALA A 133 -6.36 -4.68 -20.63
N ASP A 134 -5.47 -3.69 -20.53
CA ASP A 134 -4.02 -3.88 -20.62
C ASP A 134 -3.40 -4.36 -19.30
N LEU A 135 -4.18 -4.36 -18.22
CA LEU A 135 -3.71 -4.74 -16.89
C LEU A 135 -3.95 -6.22 -16.63
N GLN A 136 -2.90 -6.91 -16.24
CA GLN A 136 -2.95 -8.33 -15.88
C GLN A 136 -2.29 -8.57 -14.52
N GLY A 137 -3.01 -9.25 -13.64
CA GLY A 137 -2.50 -9.65 -12.33
C GLY A 137 -1.99 -11.10 -12.36
N LYS A 138 -0.66 -11.29 -12.27
CA LYS A 138 -0.04 -12.64 -12.25
C LYS A 138 0.24 -13.17 -10.83
N GLY A 139 0.00 -12.36 -9.82
CA GLY A 139 0.13 -12.76 -8.42
C GLY A 139 -1.22 -13.17 -7.82
N SER A 140 -1.18 -13.79 -6.64
CA SER A 140 -2.40 -14.13 -5.90
C SER A 140 -3.24 -12.88 -5.61
N LEU A 141 -4.55 -12.96 -5.87
CA LEU A 141 -5.50 -11.90 -5.56
C LEU A 141 -5.69 -11.79 -4.03
N TYR A 142 -5.50 -10.58 -3.48
CA TYR A 142 -5.67 -10.32 -2.05
C TYR A 142 -7.16 -10.23 -1.70
N LYS A 143 -7.51 -10.74 -0.53
CA LYS A 143 -8.83 -10.60 0.10
C LYS A 143 -8.79 -9.37 1.00
N VAL A 144 -9.41 -8.29 0.54
CA VAL A 144 -9.43 -6.99 1.22
C VAL A 144 -10.84 -6.46 1.44
N SER A 145 -11.84 -7.13 0.88
CA SER A 145 -13.25 -6.76 1.07
C SER A 145 -13.76 -7.11 2.48
N PRO A 146 -14.67 -6.27 3.04
CA PRO A 146 -15.10 -4.99 2.51
C PRO A 146 -14.05 -3.88 2.74
N LEU A 147 -14.00 -2.90 1.84
CA LEU A 147 -13.26 -1.66 2.09
C LEU A 147 -13.94 -0.82 3.17
N GLN A 148 -13.19 0.11 3.77
CA GLN A 148 -13.77 1.10 4.70
C GLN A 148 -14.78 2.01 3.96
N PRO A 149 -15.78 2.56 4.65
CA PRO A 149 -16.77 3.46 4.03
C PRO A 149 -16.17 4.71 3.38
N THR A 150 -14.98 5.11 3.81
CA THR A 150 -14.20 6.23 3.25
C THR A 150 -13.43 5.87 1.99
N ALA A 151 -13.41 4.60 1.61
CA ALA A 151 -12.66 4.12 0.47
C ALA A 151 -13.55 3.95 -0.75
N THR A 152 -13.05 4.41 -1.90
CA THR A 152 -13.71 4.32 -3.22
C THR A 152 -12.91 3.37 -4.11
N PRO A 153 -13.47 2.22 -4.52
CA PRO A 153 -12.80 1.31 -5.43
C PRO A 153 -12.65 1.95 -6.81
N LEU A 154 -11.50 1.77 -7.43
CA LEU A 154 -11.19 2.22 -8.79
C LEU A 154 -11.09 1.05 -9.76
N LEU A 155 -10.40 -0.02 -9.34
CA LEU A 155 -10.24 -1.24 -10.14
C LEU A 155 -10.61 -2.45 -9.30
N ILE A 156 -11.25 -3.40 -9.97
CA ILE A 156 -11.70 -4.67 -9.40
C ILE A 156 -10.94 -5.81 -10.08
N GLY A 157 -10.42 -6.73 -9.29
CA GLY A 157 -9.80 -7.96 -9.76
C GLY A 157 -10.71 -9.15 -9.55
N SER A 158 -10.77 -10.04 -10.52
CA SER A 158 -11.53 -11.30 -10.45
C SER A 158 -10.72 -12.47 -10.96
N ILE A 159 -10.93 -13.62 -10.35
CA ILE A 159 -10.46 -14.93 -10.80
C ILE A 159 -11.65 -15.88 -10.82
N PRO A 160 -11.62 -16.99 -11.61
CA PRO A 160 -12.74 -17.93 -11.69
C PRO A 160 -13.18 -18.45 -10.32
N ASP A 161 -14.48 -18.66 -10.17
CA ASP A 161 -15.14 -19.31 -9.02
C ASP A 161 -14.89 -18.64 -7.64
N THR A 162 -14.54 -17.35 -7.64
CA THR A 162 -14.34 -16.60 -6.39
C THR A 162 -15.04 -15.25 -6.41
N ALA A 163 -15.22 -14.65 -5.22
CA ALA A 163 -15.66 -13.27 -5.13
C ALA A 163 -14.58 -12.34 -5.69
N ALA A 164 -15.02 -11.31 -6.41
CA ALA A 164 -14.13 -10.24 -6.88
C ALA A 164 -13.66 -9.37 -5.73
N GLU A 165 -12.45 -8.83 -5.88
CA GLU A 165 -11.81 -8.01 -4.84
C GLU A 165 -11.33 -6.67 -5.41
N PRO A 166 -11.39 -5.57 -4.65
CA PRO A 166 -10.73 -4.34 -5.04
C PRO A 166 -9.21 -4.54 -5.19
N VAL A 167 -8.62 -4.07 -6.30
CA VAL A 167 -7.18 -4.14 -6.54
C VAL A 167 -6.54 -2.75 -6.60
N ALA A 168 -7.35 -1.71 -6.80
CA ALA A 168 -6.96 -0.32 -6.63
C ALA A 168 -8.15 0.47 -6.07
N TRP A 169 -7.88 1.34 -5.12
CA TRP A 169 -8.89 2.21 -4.49
C TRP A 169 -8.23 3.47 -3.92
N LEU A 170 -9.05 4.48 -3.70
CA LEU A 170 -8.72 5.65 -2.89
C LEU A 170 -9.31 5.49 -1.49
N ASN A 171 -8.58 5.96 -0.49
CA ASN A 171 -9.12 6.16 0.84
C ASN A 171 -9.02 7.63 1.21
N GLN A 172 -10.15 8.27 1.44
CA GLN A 172 -10.20 9.66 1.90
C GLN A 172 -10.17 9.64 3.44
N ARG A 173 -9.04 10.00 4.00
CA ARG A 173 -8.89 10.13 5.46
C ARG A 173 -9.53 11.44 5.91
N ASN A 174 -10.31 11.36 6.99
CA ASN A 174 -10.78 12.54 7.70
C ASN A 174 -9.71 12.85 8.74
N ASP A 175 -8.85 13.78 8.44
CA ASP A 175 -7.86 14.32 9.39
C ASP A 175 -8.51 15.38 10.27
#